data_4a94fc68772ada194891b3af4311aef6
#
_entry.id   4a94fc68772ada194891b3af4311aef6
#
_cell.length_a   1.000
_cell.length_b   1.000
_cell.length_c   1.000
_cell.angle_alpha   90.00
_cell.angle_beta   90.00
_cell.angle_gamma   90.00
#
_symmetry.space_group_name_H-M   'P 1'
#
loop_
_entity.id
_entity.type
_entity.pdbx_description
1 polymer ?
#
loop_
_entity_poly.entity_id
_entity_poly.type
_entity_poly.pdbx_seq_one_letter_code
_entity_poly.pdbx_strand_id
1 'polypeptide(L)'
;MSASVTWMERRQITLYLLALAAGAAAGLLLPGVADPAGLAVTPALGLLLYATFLGVPFGRIGIALRDWRFLGTVLALNFLVVPVVVFTLTRGIAHDQALLIGVLCVLLTPCIDYVIVFTGLAGGAQDRLLAAAPVLMLAQMLALPLYLWLFVGGEHMGWIDPAPFVEACVTLILIPLGAAALTQFAAARVHWGRILSDVASQSMMPLMMLTLAVVVASQIGGVSGHLGALAPAIPIFVAFAVLMVPLGAVASRATGLDLSGRRAVVFSGVTRNSLVVLPIVLALPAGFEIAPLAVVLQTLIELLTMVVLVRALPRLMPQTRASATVE
;
A
#
# COMPACT_ATOMS: atom_id res chain seq x y z
N MET A 1 -1.42 26.02 -6.12
CA MET A 1 -1.00 25.19 -4.95
C MET A 1 -0.51 26.15 -3.86
N SER A 2 -0.99 25.99 -2.63
CA SER A 2 -0.55 26.85 -1.51
C SER A 2 0.88 26.50 -1.11
N ALA A 3 1.65 27.49 -0.58
CA ALA A 3 3.02 27.27 -0.12
C ALA A 3 3.14 26.17 0.96
N SER A 4 2.07 25.93 1.71
CA SER A 4 1.97 24.86 2.70
C SER A 4 1.97 23.47 2.09
N VAL A 5 1.30 23.25 0.97
CA VAL A 5 1.24 21.94 0.29
C VAL A 5 2.63 21.57 -0.24
N THR A 6 3.31 22.49 -0.90
CA THR A 6 4.68 22.25 -1.41
C THR A 6 5.71 22.02 -0.29
N TRP A 7 5.54 22.63 0.88
CA TRP A 7 6.39 22.39 2.04
C TRP A 7 6.14 21.00 2.62
N MET A 8 4.87 20.57 2.75
CA MET A 8 4.48 19.26 3.24
C MET A 8 5.00 18.16 2.30
N GLU A 9 4.85 18.32 0.98
CA GLU A 9 5.36 17.37 -0.02
C GLU A 9 6.88 17.16 0.10
N ARG A 10 7.65 18.23 0.33
CA ARG A 10 9.12 18.14 0.52
C ARG A 10 9.52 17.39 1.79
N ARG A 11 8.69 17.39 2.83
CA ARG A 11 8.95 16.76 4.13
C ARG A 11 8.06 15.54 4.41
N GLN A 12 7.43 15.02 3.39
CA GLN A 12 6.41 13.98 3.50
C GLN A 12 6.89 12.75 4.30
N ILE A 13 8.09 12.25 4.04
CA ILE A 13 8.68 11.12 4.79
C ILE A 13 8.76 11.45 6.28
N THR A 14 9.30 12.62 6.61
CA THR A 14 9.44 13.05 8.01
C THR A 14 8.09 13.18 8.70
N LEU A 15 7.10 13.74 8.00
CA LEU A 15 5.74 13.90 8.52
C LEU A 15 5.05 12.55 8.75
N TYR A 16 5.22 11.58 7.87
CA TYR A 16 4.67 10.23 8.06
C TYR A 16 5.32 9.51 9.25
N LEU A 17 6.66 9.61 9.37
CA LEU A 17 7.37 9.05 10.53
C LEU A 17 6.96 9.72 11.84
N LEU A 18 6.74 11.05 11.84
CA LEU A 18 6.23 11.78 13.00
C LEU A 18 4.80 11.37 13.34
N ALA A 19 3.93 11.18 12.36
CA ALA A 19 2.55 10.70 12.57
C ALA A 19 2.54 9.30 13.19
N LEU A 20 3.40 8.39 12.69
CA LEU A 20 3.57 7.06 13.27
C LEU A 20 4.10 7.11 14.69
N ALA A 21 5.15 7.92 14.94
CA ALA A 21 5.73 8.06 16.26
C ALA A 21 4.73 8.66 17.27
N ALA A 22 3.96 9.66 16.83
CA ALA A 22 2.91 10.28 17.65
C ALA A 22 1.78 9.29 17.95
N GLY A 23 1.33 8.51 16.94
CA GLY A 23 0.34 7.45 17.13
C GLY A 23 0.84 6.37 18.09
N ALA A 24 2.08 5.91 17.92
CA ALA A 24 2.70 4.93 18.81
C ALA A 24 2.82 5.46 20.24
N ALA A 25 3.30 6.68 20.42
CA ALA A 25 3.41 7.31 21.73
C ALA A 25 2.04 7.46 22.40
N ALA A 26 1.02 7.93 21.66
CA ALA A 26 -0.34 8.05 22.16
C ALA A 26 -0.92 6.69 22.59
N GLY A 27 -0.81 5.66 21.75
CA GLY A 27 -1.35 4.33 22.04
C GLY A 27 -0.64 3.59 23.17
N LEU A 28 0.68 3.83 23.38
CA LEU A 28 1.46 3.20 24.46
C LEU A 28 1.35 3.96 25.79
N LEU A 29 1.34 5.30 25.73
CA LEU A 29 1.39 6.13 26.94
C LEU A 29 -0.01 6.49 27.49
N LEU A 30 -1.04 6.44 26.65
CA LEU A 30 -2.42 6.81 26.97
C LEU A 30 -3.38 5.66 26.67
N PRO A 31 -3.48 4.63 27.52
CA PRO A 31 -4.29 3.42 27.25
C PRO A 31 -5.76 3.73 26.87
N GLY A 32 -6.33 4.81 27.39
CA GLY A 32 -7.70 5.26 27.06
C GLY A 32 -7.88 5.82 25.65
N VAL A 33 -6.81 5.97 24.87
CA VAL A 33 -6.85 6.47 23.49
C VAL A 33 -7.10 5.34 22.47
N ALA A 34 -6.81 4.09 22.82
CA ALA A 34 -6.93 2.96 21.90
C ALA A 34 -8.37 2.77 21.39
N ASP A 35 -9.37 2.81 22.28
CA ASP A 35 -10.77 2.62 21.92
C ASP A 35 -11.32 3.73 21.01
N PRO A 36 -11.22 5.04 21.38
CA PRO A 36 -11.67 6.10 20.48
C PRO A 36 -10.86 6.16 19.18
N ALA A 37 -9.57 5.85 19.21
CA ALA A 37 -8.78 5.71 17.99
C ALA A 37 -9.31 4.55 17.13
N GLY A 38 -9.64 3.41 17.73
CA GLY A 38 -10.25 2.26 17.04
C GLY A 38 -11.54 2.63 16.31
N LEU A 39 -12.43 3.39 16.95
CA LEU A 39 -13.66 3.90 16.32
C LEU A 39 -13.38 4.86 15.16
N ALA A 40 -12.28 5.61 15.23
CA ALA A 40 -11.88 6.56 14.18
C ALA A 40 -11.17 5.90 12.98
N VAL A 41 -10.71 4.64 13.09
CA VAL A 41 -10.00 3.93 12.00
C VAL A 41 -10.87 3.85 10.75
N THR A 42 -12.08 3.31 10.86
CA THR A 42 -12.97 3.09 9.71
C THR A 42 -13.32 4.38 8.97
N PRO A 43 -13.78 5.47 9.63
CA PRO A 43 -14.06 6.71 8.92
C PRO A 43 -12.79 7.38 8.36
N ALA A 44 -11.65 7.32 9.05
CA ALA A 44 -10.40 7.86 8.55
C ALA A 44 -9.92 7.12 7.29
N LEU A 45 -9.98 5.78 7.30
CA LEU A 45 -9.68 4.96 6.13
C LEU A 45 -10.65 5.21 4.98
N GLY A 46 -11.95 5.30 5.24
CA GLY A 46 -12.96 5.58 4.21
C GLY A 46 -12.72 6.92 3.53
N LEU A 47 -12.40 7.97 4.30
CA LEU A 47 -12.05 9.29 3.75
C LEU A 47 -10.72 9.26 2.98
N LEU A 48 -9.72 8.56 3.49
CA LEU A 48 -8.43 8.41 2.82
C LEU A 48 -8.61 7.65 1.51
N LEU A 49 -9.32 6.52 1.50
CA LEU A 49 -9.58 5.75 0.29
C LEU A 49 -10.37 6.54 -0.74
N TYR A 50 -11.38 7.30 -0.30
CA TYR A 50 -12.11 8.22 -1.19
C TYR A 50 -11.16 9.26 -1.81
N ALA A 51 -10.33 9.92 -1.02
CA ALA A 51 -9.37 10.92 -1.51
C ALA A 51 -8.33 10.28 -2.45
N THR A 52 -7.84 9.09 -2.11
CA THR A 52 -6.92 8.30 -2.95
C THR A 52 -7.55 7.94 -4.29
N PHE A 53 -8.76 7.37 -4.28
CA PHE A 53 -9.46 7.00 -5.51
C PHE A 53 -9.82 8.22 -6.36
N LEU A 54 -10.11 9.35 -5.72
CA LEU A 54 -10.35 10.60 -6.43
C LEU A 54 -9.06 11.15 -7.09
N GLY A 55 -7.90 10.90 -6.49
CA GLY A 55 -6.59 11.20 -7.08
C GLY A 55 -6.18 10.25 -8.22
N VAL A 56 -6.82 9.07 -8.32
CA VAL A 56 -6.52 8.07 -9.36
C VAL A 56 -7.09 8.52 -10.70
N PRO A 57 -6.25 8.79 -11.71
CA PRO A 57 -6.73 9.31 -12.99
C PRO A 57 -7.32 8.20 -13.87
N PHE A 58 -8.56 7.78 -13.63
CA PHE A 58 -9.21 6.74 -14.43
C PHE A 58 -9.24 7.05 -15.93
N GLY A 59 -9.31 8.33 -16.30
CA GLY A 59 -9.17 8.78 -17.70
C GLY A 59 -7.80 8.50 -18.33
N ARG A 60 -6.77 8.20 -17.52
CA ARG A 60 -5.41 7.88 -18.01
C ARG A 60 -5.14 6.38 -18.20
N ILE A 61 -6.11 5.52 -17.96
CA ILE A 61 -5.96 4.07 -18.23
C ILE A 61 -5.49 3.82 -19.65
N GLY A 62 -6.01 4.56 -20.64
CA GLY A 62 -5.55 4.49 -22.02
C GLY A 62 -4.08 4.85 -22.23
N ILE A 63 -3.52 5.72 -21.37
CA ILE A 63 -2.09 6.08 -21.38
C ILE A 63 -1.26 4.93 -20.79
N ALA A 64 -1.73 4.34 -19.69
CA ALA A 64 -1.08 3.18 -19.08
C ALA A 64 -1.02 1.98 -20.04
N LEU A 65 -2.11 1.73 -20.78
CA LEU A 65 -2.19 0.65 -21.78
C LEU A 65 -1.23 0.87 -22.97
N ARG A 66 -0.90 2.13 -23.30
CA ARG A 66 0.10 2.42 -24.33
C ARG A 66 1.52 2.07 -23.90
N ASP A 67 1.85 2.21 -22.62
CA ASP A 67 3.13 1.77 -22.06
C ASP A 67 3.03 0.31 -21.55
N TRP A 68 2.65 -0.58 -22.45
CA TRP A 68 2.38 -1.98 -22.15
C TRP A 68 3.58 -2.72 -21.55
N ARG A 69 4.82 -2.30 -21.87
CA ARG A 69 6.05 -2.87 -21.30
C ARG A 69 6.16 -2.57 -19.82
N PHE A 70 5.95 -1.33 -19.44
CA PHE A 70 5.96 -0.93 -18.04
C PHE A 70 4.80 -1.58 -17.27
N LEU A 71 3.58 -1.42 -17.77
CA LEU A 71 2.37 -1.98 -17.15
C LEU A 71 2.46 -3.50 -17.01
N GLY A 72 2.85 -4.21 -18.08
CA GLY A 72 3.01 -5.67 -18.07
C GLY A 72 4.10 -6.12 -17.09
N THR A 73 5.22 -5.38 -16.99
CA THR A 73 6.28 -5.68 -16.01
C THR A 73 5.79 -5.52 -14.57
N VAL A 74 5.08 -4.42 -14.27
CA VAL A 74 4.55 -4.17 -12.93
C VAL A 74 3.48 -5.21 -12.57
N LEU A 75 2.58 -5.55 -13.50
CA LEU A 75 1.56 -6.59 -13.28
C LEU A 75 2.19 -7.97 -13.08
N ALA A 76 3.12 -8.38 -13.95
CA ALA A 76 3.80 -9.67 -13.83
C ALA A 76 4.58 -9.77 -12.51
N LEU A 77 5.30 -8.71 -12.12
CA LEU A 77 6.03 -8.68 -10.86
C LEU A 77 5.08 -8.85 -9.66
N ASN A 78 3.99 -8.06 -9.62
CA ASN A 78 3.09 -8.03 -8.46
C ASN A 78 2.12 -9.23 -8.41
N PHE A 79 1.70 -9.76 -9.56
CA PHE A 79 0.66 -10.80 -9.61
C PHE A 79 1.17 -12.18 -10.08
N LEU A 80 2.46 -12.33 -10.42
CA LEU A 80 3.05 -13.65 -10.69
C LEU A 80 4.25 -13.90 -9.79
N VAL A 81 5.22 -12.97 -9.75
CA VAL A 81 6.46 -13.18 -8.98
C VAL A 81 6.22 -13.05 -7.48
N VAL A 82 5.54 -11.99 -7.05
CA VAL A 82 5.24 -11.76 -5.63
C VAL A 82 4.49 -12.92 -4.99
N PRO A 83 3.40 -13.47 -5.58
CA PRO A 83 2.71 -14.62 -4.98
C PRO A 83 3.61 -15.84 -4.76
N VAL A 84 4.52 -16.13 -5.69
CA VAL A 84 5.49 -17.23 -5.54
C VAL A 84 6.46 -16.96 -4.38
N VAL A 85 6.99 -15.75 -4.27
CA VAL A 85 7.87 -15.34 -3.17
C VAL A 85 7.11 -15.43 -1.83
N VAL A 86 5.90 -14.87 -1.77
CA VAL A 86 5.07 -14.86 -0.56
C VAL A 86 4.72 -16.29 -0.14
N PHE A 87 4.27 -17.14 -1.08
CA PHE A 87 3.99 -18.54 -0.81
C PHE A 87 5.19 -19.26 -0.19
N THR A 88 6.39 -19.04 -0.74
CA THR A 88 7.62 -19.67 -0.24
C THR A 88 7.97 -19.16 1.16
N LEU A 89 7.91 -17.86 1.40
CA LEU A 89 8.28 -17.26 2.69
C LEU A 89 7.28 -17.61 3.81
N THR A 90 6.01 -17.82 3.48
CA THR A 90 4.96 -18.07 4.49
C THR A 90 4.84 -19.53 4.91
N ARG A 91 5.58 -20.47 4.29
CA ARG A 91 5.53 -21.90 4.68
C ARG A 91 5.82 -22.16 6.15
N GLY A 92 6.74 -21.38 6.72
CA GLY A 92 7.12 -21.52 8.14
C GLY A 92 6.02 -21.14 9.13
N ILE A 93 5.04 -20.33 8.72
CA ILE A 93 3.93 -19.86 9.56
C ILE A 93 2.58 -20.46 9.14
N ALA A 94 2.58 -21.47 8.26
CA ALA A 94 1.34 -22.07 7.72
C ALA A 94 0.47 -22.76 8.79
N HIS A 95 1.03 -23.06 9.95
CA HIS A 95 0.33 -23.62 11.10
C HIS A 95 -0.46 -22.58 11.91
N ASP A 96 -0.14 -21.29 11.82
CA ASP A 96 -0.86 -20.19 12.45
C ASP A 96 -1.70 -19.46 11.40
N GLN A 97 -2.98 -19.82 11.31
CA GLN A 97 -3.87 -19.30 10.28
C GLN A 97 -4.14 -17.80 10.43
N ALA A 98 -4.23 -17.27 11.65
CA ALA A 98 -4.49 -15.87 11.89
C ALA A 98 -3.30 -15.02 11.42
N LEU A 99 -2.07 -15.42 11.79
CA LEU A 99 -0.85 -14.77 11.32
C LEU A 99 -0.68 -14.92 9.81
N LEU A 100 -0.90 -16.11 9.27
CA LEU A 100 -0.80 -16.39 7.84
C LEU A 100 -1.72 -15.49 7.02
N ILE A 101 -3.00 -15.39 7.37
CA ILE A 101 -3.97 -14.56 6.66
C ILE A 101 -3.55 -13.09 6.69
N GLY A 102 -3.14 -12.55 7.85
CA GLY A 102 -2.65 -11.18 7.95
C GLY A 102 -1.45 -10.91 7.03
N VAL A 103 -0.47 -11.81 7.04
CA VAL A 103 0.73 -11.72 6.19
C VAL A 103 0.39 -11.85 4.70
N LEU A 104 -0.47 -12.81 4.34
CA LEU A 104 -0.91 -13.00 2.94
C LEU A 104 -1.68 -11.78 2.43
N CYS A 105 -2.66 -11.30 3.21
CA CYS A 105 -3.46 -10.14 2.83
C CYS A 105 -2.57 -8.94 2.51
N VAL A 106 -1.61 -8.62 3.35
CA VAL A 106 -0.77 -7.44 3.13
C VAL A 106 0.27 -7.66 2.03
N LEU A 107 0.97 -8.80 1.99
CA LEU A 107 2.04 -9.01 1.01
C LEU A 107 1.54 -9.25 -0.41
N LEU A 108 0.31 -9.74 -0.60
CA LEU A 108 -0.26 -9.99 -1.93
C LEU A 108 -0.93 -8.76 -2.55
N THR A 109 -1.00 -7.64 -1.82
CA THR A 109 -1.69 -6.44 -2.26
C THR A 109 -0.68 -5.32 -2.55
N PRO A 110 -0.44 -4.95 -3.82
CA PRO A 110 0.51 -3.90 -4.19
C PRO A 110 0.04 -2.52 -3.74
N CYS A 111 0.97 -1.67 -3.30
CA CYS A 111 0.68 -0.27 -2.97
C CYS A 111 0.42 0.56 -4.24
N ILE A 112 -0.56 1.47 -4.13
CA ILE A 112 -0.94 2.42 -5.20
C ILE A 112 -0.90 3.88 -4.73
N ASP A 113 -0.58 4.11 -3.45
CA ASP A 113 -0.66 5.41 -2.78
C ASP A 113 0.73 6.03 -2.60
N TYR A 114 1.30 5.89 -1.41
CA TYR A 114 2.58 6.50 -1.07
C TYR A 114 3.77 5.96 -1.89
N VAL A 115 3.65 4.79 -2.52
CA VAL A 115 4.66 4.26 -3.45
C VAL A 115 5.01 5.25 -4.55
N ILE A 116 4.03 6.01 -5.06
CA ILE A 116 4.20 7.00 -6.12
C ILE A 116 5.15 8.09 -5.66
N VAL A 117 4.96 8.59 -4.44
CA VAL A 117 5.78 9.64 -3.84
C VAL A 117 7.21 9.17 -3.60
N PHE A 118 7.38 8.01 -2.96
CA PHE A 118 8.71 7.44 -2.70
C PHE A 118 9.46 7.15 -4.00
N THR A 119 8.74 6.71 -5.03
CA THR A 119 9.30 6.52 -6.39
C THR A 119 9.81 7.82 -6.96
N GLY A 120 9.05 8.90 -6.87
CA GLY A 120 9.47 10.23 -7.34
C GLY A 120 10.71 10.74 -6.61
N LEU A 121 10.75 10.59 -5.28
CA LEU A 121 11.90 10.98 -4.45
C LEU A 121 13.20 10.23 -4.81
N ALA A 122 13.09 9.01 -5.32
CA ALA A 122 14.21 8.21 -5.80
C ALA A 122 14.52 8.42 -7.29
N GLY A 123 13.87 9.38 -7.96
CA GLY A 123 14.02 9.62 -9.41
C GLY A 123 13.47 8.48 -10.28
N GLY A 124 12.43 7.81 -9.83
CA GLY A 124 11.65 6.83 -10.59
C GLY A 124 10.48 7.46 -11.35
N ALA A 125 9.88 6.69 -12.26
CA ALA A 125 8.78 7.11 -13.13
C ALA A 125 7.44 7.13 -12.37
N GLN A 126 7.25 8.09 -11.46
CA GLN A 126 6.02 8.23 -10.67
C GLN A 126 4.76 8.39 -11.53
N ASP A 127 4.85 9.11 -12.65
CA ASP A 127 3.70 9.34 -13.55
C ASP A 127 3.22 8.04 -14.22
N ARG A 128 4.15 7.12 -14.53
CA ARG A 128 3.81 5.79 -15.06
C ARG A 128 3.13 4.93 -14.01
N LEU A 129 3.61 4.96 -12.75
CA LEU A 129 2.94 4.26 -11.64
C LEU A 129 1.56 4.84 -11.36
N LEU A 130 1.43 6.16 -11.33
CA LEU A 130 0.14 6.83 -11.17
C LEU A 130 -0.84 6.43 -12.28
N ALA A 131 -0.38 6.33 -13.54
CA ALA A 131 -1.22 5.87 -14.64
C ALA A 131 -1.59 4.37 -14.50
N ALA A 132 -0.69 3.53 -13.96
CA ALA A 132 -0.92 2.10 -13.74
C ALA A 132 -1.80 1.81 -12.51
N ALA A 133 -1.91 2.75 -11.55
CA ALA A 133 -2.61 2.56 -10.28
C ALA A 133 -4.05 2.03 -10.43
N PRO A 134 -4.91 2.53 -11.35
CA PRO A 134 -6.25 1.99 -11.54
C PRO A 134 -6.25 0.50 -11.93
N VAL A 135 -5.32 0.11 -12.80
CA VAL A 135 -5.21 -1.29 -13.27
C VAL A 135 -4.73 -2.19 -12.15
N LEU A 136 -3.72 -1.75 -11.39
CA LEU A 136 -3.23 -2.46 -10.21
C LEU A 136 -4.32 -2.65 -9.16
N MET A 137 -5.12 -1.59 -8.91
CA MET A 137 -6.22 -1.63 -7.97
C MET A 137 -7.29 -2.65 -8.36
N LEU A 138 -7.73 -2.64 -9.62
CA LEU A 138 -8.71 -3.61 -10.11
C LEU A 138 -8.16 -5.04 -10.11
N ALA A 139 -6.90 -5.21 -10.51
CA ALA A 139 -6.26 -6.52 -10.51
C ALA A 139 -6.13 -7.10 -9.10
N GLN A 140 -5.74 -6.30 -8.10
CA GLN A 140 -5.63 -6.78 -6.71
C GLN A 140 -6.97 -7.17 -6.10
N MET A 141 -8.06 -6.47 -6.43
CA MET A 141 -9.41 -6.81 -5.95
C MET A 141 -9.85 -8.20 -6.41
N LEU A 142 -9.43 -8.62 -7.62
CA LEU A 142 -9.73 -9.95 -8.14
C LEU A 142 -8.72 -11.00 -7.69
N ALA A 143 -7.44 -10.63 -7.62
CA ALA A 143 -6.35 -11.54 -7.33
C ALA A 143 -6.28 -11.93 -5.84
N LEU A 144 -6.55 -11.00 -4.92
CA LEU A 144 -6.43 -11.27 -3.48
C LEU A 144 -7.33 -12.41 -3.01
N PRO A 145 -8.65 -12.44 -3.29
CA PRO A 145 -9.50 -13.58 -2.92
C PRO A 145 -9.03 -14.92 -3.52
N LEU A 146 -8.56 -14.88 -4.78
CA LEU A 146 -8.04 -16.07 -5.46
C LEU A 146 -6.79 -16.61 -4.75
N TYR A 147 -5.84 -15.75 -4.39
CA TYR A 147 -4.61 -16.17 -3.70
C TYR A 147 -4.91 -16.67 -2.27
N LEU A 148 -5.81 -16.01 -1.54
CA LEU A 148 -6.22 -16.48 -0.23
C LEU A 148 -6.82 -17.89 -0.34
N TRP A 149 -7.70 -18.13 -1.31
CA TRP A 149 -8.27 -19.46 -1.56
C TRP A 149 -7.20 -20.51 -1.91
N LEU A 150 -6.22 -20.15 -2.75
CA LEU A 150 -5.14 -21.05 -3.14
C LEU A 150 -4.15 -21.37 -2.00
N PHE A 151 -3.84 -20.40 -1.15
CA PHE A 151 -2.74 -20.51 -0.18
C PHE A 151 -3.18 -20.98 1.19
N VAL A 152 -4.41 -20.64 1.60
CA VAL A 152 -5.00 -21.09 2.87
C VAL A 152 -5.67 -22.46 2.71
N GLY A 153 -6.15 -22.78 1.50
CA GLY A 153 -6.85 -24.02 1.17
C GLY A 153 -8.36 -23.88 1.32
N GLY A 154 -9.11 -24.41 0.34
CA GLY A 154 -10.57 -24.28 0.29
C GLY A 154 -11.30 -24.96 1.45
N GLU A 155 -10.74 -26.01 2.04
CA GLU A 155 -11.32 -26.71 3.19
C GLU A 155 -11.32 -25.85 4.46
N HIS A 156 -10.32 -24.99 4.63
CA HIS A 156 -10.22 -24.08 5.78
C HIS A 156 -11.00 -22.77 5.58
N MET A 157 -11.28 -22.39 4.33
CA MET A 157 -12.14 -21.23 4.02
C MET A 157 -13.62 -21.48 4.33
N GLY A 158 -14.08 -22.72 4.40
CA GLY A 158 -15.46 -23.07 4.77
C GLY A 158 -15.87 -22.69 6.21
N TRP A 159 -14.91 -22.33 7.06
CA TRP A 159 -15.12 -21.87 8.43
C TRP A 159 -15.18 -20.34 8.53
N ILE A 160 -14.77 -19.62 7.49
CA ILE A 160 -14.78 -18.16 7.45
C ILE A 160 -16.05 -17.75 6.70
N ASP A 161 -16.99 -17.13 7.42
CA ASP A 161 -18.15 -16.50 6.80
C ASP A 161 -17.64 -15.44 5.81
N PRO A 162 -17.93 -15.53 4.51
CA PRO A 162 -17.50 -14.53 3.54
C PRO A 162 -18.27 -13.22 3.67
N ALA A 163 -19.40 -13.19 4.38
CA ALA A 163 -20.27 -12.02 4.43
C ALA A 163 -19.57 -10.79 5.04
N PRO A 164 -18.87 -10.85 6.20
CA PRO A 164 -18.15 -9.71 6.74
C PRO A 164 -17.03 -9.20 5.80
N PHE A 165 -16.35 -10.14 5.11
CA PHE A 165 -15.32 -9.79 4.14
C PHE A 165 -15.90 -9.05 2.93
N VAL A 166 -17.01 -9.54 2.39
CA VAL A 166 -17.72 -8.92 1.28
C VAL A 166 -18.27 -7.55 1.71
N GLU A 167 -18.86 -7.46 2.91
CA GLU A 167 -19.36 -6.20 3.46
C GLU A 167 -18.23 -5.15 3.61
N ALA A 168 -17.09 -5.52 4.17
CA ALA A 168 -15.92 -4.66 4.27
C ALA A 168 -15.41 -4.24 2.87
N CYS A 169 -15.37 -5.14 1.92
CA CYS A 169 -14.96 -4.84 0.55
C CYS A 169 -15.94 -3.86 -0.11
N VAL A 170 -17.24 -4.04 0.06
CA VAL A 170 -18.27 -3.15 -0.49
C VAL A 170 -18.21 -1.77 0.19
N THR A 171 -18.21 -1.73 1.52
CA THR A 171 -18.33 -0.47 2.27
C THR A 171 -17.06 0.37 2.24
N LEU A 172 -15.90 -0.27 2.29
CA LEU A 172 -14.61 0.43 2.42
C LEU A 172 -13.84 0.56 1.10
N ILE A 173 -14.20 -0.22 0.09
CA ILE A 173 -13.55 -0.11 -1.22
C ILE A 173 -14.54 0.33 -2.30
N LEU A 174 -15.63 -0.41 -2.51
CA LEU A 174 -16.54 -0.13 -3.64
C LEU A 174 -17.32 1.18 -3.46
N ILE A 175 -17.78 1.50 -2.25
CA ILE A 175 -18.51 2.75 -1.99
C ILE A 175 -17.59 3.97 -2.16
N PRO A 176 -16.39 4.08 -1.54
CA PRO A 176 -15.48 5.19 -1.80
C PRO A 176 -15.03 5.28 -3.26
N LEU A 177 -14.82 4.16 -3.93
CA LEU A 177 -14.48 4.11 -5.35
C LEU A 177 -15.60 4.67 -6.23
N GLY A 178 -16.84 4.22 -5.99
CA GLY A 178 -18.02 4.72 -6.69
C GLY A 178 -18.25 6.22 -6.45
N ALA A 179 -18.11 6.66 -5.20
CA ALA A 179 -18.20 8.08 -4.83
C ALA A 179 -17.12 8.91 -5.54
N ALA A 180 -15.87 8.41 -5.58
CA ALA A 180 -14.77 9.08 -6.28
C ALA A 180 -15.02 9.16 -7.79
N ALA A 181 -15.50 8.08 -8.41
CA ALA A 181 -15.86 8.07 -9.83
C ALA A 181 -16.97 9.07 -10.16
N LEU A 182 -18.02 9.14 -9.32
CA LEU A 182 -19.11 10.12 -9.45
C LEU A 182 -18.60 11.56 -9.29
N THR A 183 -17.72 11.80 -8.32
CA THR A 183 -17.12 13.11 -8.12
C THR A 183 -16.23 13.52 -9.31
N GLN A 184 -15.42 12.61 -9.85
CA GLN A 184 -14.63 12.89 -11.05
C GLN A 184 -15.52 13.20 -12.26
N PHE A 185 -16.62 12.47 -12.44
CA PHE A 185 -17.58 12.73 -13.49
C PHE A 185 -18.26 14.11 -13.31
N ALA A 186 -18.62 14.47 -12.08
CA ALA A 186 -19.16 15.78 -11.75
C ALA A 186 -18.12 16.90 -11.96
N ALA A 187 -16.84 16.67 -11.59
CA ALA A 187 -15.75 17.62 -11.76
C ALA A 187 -15.51 17.98 -13.23
N ALA A 188 -15.77 17.04 -14.15
CA ALA A 188 -15.69 17.30 -15.59
C ALA A 188 -16.81 18.23 -16.11
N ARG A 189 -17.91 18.41 -15.36
CA ARG A 189 -19.13 19.09 -15.85
C ARG A 189 -19.54 20.31 -15.03
N VAL A 190 -19.27 20.32 -13.72
CA VAL A 190 -19.77 21.34 -12.80
C VAL A 190 -18.67 21.89 -11.90
N HIS A 191 -18.77 23.18 -11.56
CA HIS A 191 -17.74 23.88 -10.79
C HIS A 191 -17.53 23.30 -9.38
N TRP A 192 -18.60 22.95 -8.67
CA TRP A 192 -18.50 22.38 -7.33
C TRP A 192 -17.78 21.01 -7.30
N GLY A 193 -17.93 20.20 -8.37
CA GLY A 193 -17.20 18.93 -8.49
C GLY A 193 -15.69 19.14 -8.58
N ARG A 194 -15.23 20.22 -9.25
CA ARG A 194 -13.81 20.61 -9.30
C ARG A 194 -13.31 21.04 -7.93
N ILE A 195 -14.07 21.87 -7.21
CA ILE A 195 -13.71 22.30 -5.85
C ILE A 195 -13.53 21.07 -4.94
N LEU A 196 -14.47 20.13 -4.98
CA LEU A 196 -14.42 18.92 -4.15
C LEU A 196 -13.21 18.05 -4.49
N SER A 197 -12.89 17.89 -5.78
CA SER A 197 -11.70 17.18 -6.24
C SER A 197 -10.41 17.86 -5.77
N ASP A 198 -10.33 19.18 -5.86
CA ASP A 198 -9.16 19.95 -5.43
C ASP A 198 -8.96 19.88 -3.90
N VAL A 199 -10.05 19.99 -3.13
CA VAL A 199 -10.02 19.87 -1.66
C VAL A 199 -9.58 18.46 -1.26
N ALA A 200 -10.15 17.42 -1.86
CA ALA A 200 -9.78 16.04 -1.55
C ALA A 200 -8.30 15.75 -1.88
N SER A 201 -7.82 16.23 -3.04
CA SER A 201 -6.41 16.08 -3.43
C SER A 201 -5.46 16.79 -2.46
N GLN A 202 -5.81 18.00 -2.01
CA GLN A 202 -5.01 18.73 -1.02
C GLN A 202 -5.06 18.10 0.38
N SER A 203 -6.15 17.41 0.70
CA SER A 203 -6.36 16.72 1.98
C SER A 203 -5.72 15.34 2.04
N MET A 204 -5.23 14.79 0.93
CA MET A 204 -4.70 13.43 0.88
C MET A 204 -3.54 13.22 1.86
N MET A 205 -2.59 14.15 1.94
CA MET A 205 -1.46 14.05 2.86
C MET A 205 -1.86 14.18 4.35
N PRO A 206 -2.65 15.19 4.77
CA PRO A 206 -3.20 15.23 6.13
C PRO A 206 -4.02 14.00 6.49
N LEU A 207 -4.86 13.49 5.59
CA LEU A 207 -5.64 12.28 5.80
C LEU A 207 -4.75 11.05 5.98
N MET A 208 -3.68 10.92 5.18
CA MET A 208 -2.70 9.85 5.34
C MET A 208 -2.02 9.92 6.71
N MET A 209 -1.56 11.10 7.13
CA MET A 209 -0.95 11.30 8.45
C MET A 209 -1.93 10.95 9.59
N LEU A 210 -3.18 11.42 9.48
CA LEU A 210 -4.23 11.13 10.46
C LEU A 210 -4.50 9.63 10.52
N THR A 211 -4.68 8.99 9.37
CA THR A 211 -4.97 7.55 9.30
C THR A 211 -3.81 6.73 9.88
N LEU A 212 -2.56 7.03 9.51
CA LEU A 212 -1.39 6.37 10.08
C LEU A 212 -1.32 6.53 11.61
N ALA A 213 -1.53 7.75 12.11
CA ALA A 213 -1.52 8.02 13.55
C ALA A 213 -2.63 7.26 14.28
N VAL A 214 -3.86 7.31 13.78
CA VAL A 214 -5.04 6.67 14.39
C VAL A 214 -4.92 5.16 14.37
N VAL A 215 -4.52 4.57 13.22
CA VAL A 215 -4.30 3.13 13.09
C VAL A 215 -3.22 2.65 14.04
N VAL A 216 -2.08 3.33 14.11
CA VAL A 216 -1.00 2.94 15.03
C VAL A 216 -1.43 3.13 16.49
N ALA A 217 -2.08 4.26 16.83
CA ALA A 217 -2.56 4.49 18.20
C ALA A 217 -3.54 3.41 18.67
N SER A 218 -4.42 2.93 17.78
CA SER A 218 -5.39 1.89 18.12
C SER A 218 -4.78 0.48 18.24
N GLN A 219 -3.71 0.18 17.49
CA GLN A 219 -3.20 -1.19 17.35
C GLN A 219 -1.85 -1.44 18.05
N ILE A 220 -1.07 -0.39 18.37
CA ILE A 220 0.29 -0.55 18.89
C ILE A 220 0.34 -1.28 20.23
N GLY A 221 -0.67 -1.10 21.08
CA GLY A 221 -0.81 -1.85 22.34
C GLY A 221 -0.95 -3.35 22.07
N GLY A 222 -1.77 -3.72 21.08
CA GLY A 222 -1.91 -5.10 20.64
C GLY A 222 -0.61 -5.66 20.07
N VAL A 223 0.08 -4.91 19.19
CA VAL A 223 1.38 -5.30 18.64
C VAL A 223 2.39 -5.54 19.75
N SER A 224 2.51 -4.60 20.72
CA SER A 224 3.45 -4.73 21.84
C SER A 224 3.11 -5.91 22.76
N GLY A 225 1.83 -6.18 23.00
CA GLY A 225 1.35 -7.29 23.81
C GLY A 225 1.50 -8.67 23.15
N HIS A 226 1.54 -8.73 21.82
CA HIS A 226 1.59 -9.97 21.05
C HIS A 226 2.90 -10.14 20.26
N LEU A 227 3.98 -9.47 20.65
CA LEU A 227 5.27 -9.54 19.97
C LEU A 227 5.77 -10.99 19.76
N GLY A 228 5.54 -11.89 20.72
CA GLY A 228 5.90 -13.30 20.60
C GLY A 228 5.19 -13.99 19.44
N ALA A 229 3.89 -13.75 19.28
CA ALA A 229 3.09 -14.31 18.17
C ALA A 229 3.43 -13.65 16.82
N LEU A 230 3.80 -12.38 16.82
CA LEU A 230 4.15 -11.63 15.61
C LEU A 230 5.60 -11.82 15.18
N ALA A 231 6.48 -12.26 16.09
CA ALA A 231 7.92 -12.39 15.82
C ALA A 231 8.26 -13.22 14.56
N PRO A 232 7.55 -14.33 14.24
CA PRO A 232 7.80 -15.08 13.01
C PRO A 232 7.52 -14.29 11.72
N ALA A 233 6.66 -13.27 11.75
CA ALA A 233 6.36 -12.43 10.59
C ALA A 233 7.47 -11.41 10.27
N ILE A 234 8.23 -10.97 11.26
CA ILE A 234 9.31 -9.96 11.09
C ILE A 234 10.32 -10.41 10.03
N PRO A 235 10.96 -11.60 10.13
CA PRO A 235 11.90 -12.05 9.12
C PRO A 235 11.25 -12.24 7.74
N ILE A 236 9.97 -12.59 7.67
CA ILE A 236 9.23 -12.71 6.41
C ILE A 236 9.12 -11.34 5.73
N PHE A 237 8.72 -10.30 6.45
CA PHE A 237 8.60 -8.94 5.91
C PHE A 237 9.95 -8.37 5.46
N VAL A 238 11.00 -8.59 6.26
CA VAL A 238 12.36 -8.16 5.91
C VAL A 238 12.89 -8.93 4.70
N ALA A 239 12.75 -10.26 4.69
CA ALA A 239 13.17 -11.11 3.58
C ALA A 239 12.42 -10.75 2.29
N PHE A 240 11.11 -10.51 2.37
CA PHE A 240 10.31 -10.05 1.25
C PHE A 240 10.88 -8.76 0.65
N ALA A 241 11.10 -7.73 1.47
CA ALA A 241 11.64 -6.46 1.01
C ALA A 241 13.03 -6.62 0.35
N VAL A 242 13.91 -7.41 0.97
CA VAL A 242 15.26 -7.67 0.45
C VAL A 242 15.21 -8.44 -0.88
N LEU A 243 14.37 -9.46 -1.01
CA LEU A 243 14.24 -10.26 -2.23
C LEU A 243 13.58 -9.49 -3.38
N MET A 244 12.59 -8.64 -3.08
CA MET A 244 11.88 -7.92 -4.12
C MET A 244 12.72 -6.83 -4.81
N VAL A 245 13.75 -6.30 -4.17
CA VAL A 245 14.67 -5.34 -4.80
C VAL A 245 15.40 -5.95 -6.02
N PRO A 246 16.16 -7.04 -5.89
CA PRO A 246 16.82 -7.65 -7.06
C PRO A 246 15.83 -8.25 -8.06
N LEU A 247 14.70 -8.84 -7.61
CA LEU A 247 13.70 -9.39 -8.51
C LEU A 247 13.05 -8.30 -9.37
N GLY A 248 12.68 -7.16 -8.79
CA GLY A 248 12.18 -6.00 -9.54
C GLY A 248 13.23 -5.43 -10.49
N ALA A 249 14.50 -5.40 -10.07
CA ALA A 249 15.60 -4.96 -10.91
C ALA A 249 15.83 -5.88 -12.12
N VAL A 250 15.77 -7.20 -11.92
CA VAL A 250 15.88 -8.20 -13.00
C VAL A 250 14.69 -8.11 -13.94
N ALA A 251 13.46 -8.13 -13.42
CA ALA A 251 12.24 -8.05 -14.23
C ALA A 251 12.22 -6.80 -15.11
N SER A 252 12.55 -5.65 -14.54
CA SER A 252 12.57 -4.38 -15.27
C SER A 252 13.72 -4.27 -16.30
N ARG A 253 14.85 -4.95 -16.07
CA ARG A 253 15.92 -5.06 -17.07
C ARG A 253 15.53 -5.97 -18.23
N ALA A 254 14.93 -7.12 -17.92
CA ALA A 254 14.50 -8.10 -18.92
C ALA A 254 13.48 -7.51 -19.91
N THR A 255 12.65 -6.57 -19.47
CA THR A 255 11.67 -5.89 -20.34
C THR A 255 12.21 -4.62 -21.01
N GLY A 256 13.50 -4.28 -20.82
CA GLY A 256 14.17 -3.17 -21.48
C GLY A 256 13.68 -1.78 -21.04
N LEU A 257 13.22 -1.65 -19.80
CA LEU A 257 12.78 -0.36 -19.27
C LEU A 257 13.95 0.59 -19.05
N ASP A 258 13.70 1.88 -19.24
CA ASP A 258 14.61 2.96 -18.89
C ASP A 258 14.84 3.02 -17.36
N LEU A 259 15.87 3.73 -16.94
CA LEU A 259 16.29 3.76 -15.53
C LEU A 259 15.17 4.24 -14.59
N SER A 260 14.39 5.24 -14.99
CA SER A 260 13.29 5.77 -14.18
C SER A 260 12.16 4.73 -14.06
N GLY A 261 11.82 4.04 -15.13
CA GLY A 261 10.86 2.93 -15.13
C GLY A 261 11.34 1.76 -14.26
N ARG A 262 12.63 1.41 -14.34
CA ARG A 262 13.22 0.33 -13.52
C ARG A 262 13.14 0.63 -12.03
N ARG A 263 13.45 1.86 -11.60
CA ARG A 263 13.28 2.28 -10.20
C ARG A 263 11.82 2.19 -9.76
N ALA A 264 10.88 2.61 -10.61
CA ALA A 264 9.45 2.55 -10.33
C ALA A 264 8.96 1.10 -10.15
N VAL A 265 9.43 0.15 -10.99
CA VAL A 265 9.10 -1.27 -10.87
C VAL A 265 9.62 -1.86 -9.55
N VAL A 266 10.85 -1.52 -9.14
CA VAL A 266 11.39 -1.97 -7.85
C VAL A 266 10.56 -1.46 -6.69
N PHE A 267 10.21 -0.17 -6.67
CA PHE A 267 9.34 0.38 -5.62
C PHE A 267 7.99 -0.31 -5.59
N SER A 268 7.33 -0.48 -6.74
CA SER A 268 6.05 -1.20 -6.82
C SER A 268 6.14 -2.64 -6.30
N GLY A 269 7.25 -3.33 -6.56
CA GLY A 269 7.46 -4.70 -6.09
C GLY A 269 7.69 -4.82 -4.58
N VAL A 270 8.31 -3.82 -3.96
CA VAL A 270 8.64 -3.83 -2.53
C VAL A 270 7.50 -3.33 -1.66
N THR A 271 6.73 -2.33 -2.13
CA THR A 271 5.67 -1.69 -1.34
C THR A 271 4.36 -2.44 -1.39
N ARG A 272 3.68 -2.51 -0.24
CA ARG A 272 2.43 -3.23 -0.07
C ARG A 272 1.31 -2.29 0.42
N ASN A 273 0.06 -2.65 0.15
CA ASN A 273 -1.10 -1.79 0.44
C ASN A 273 -1.77 -2.17 1.75
N SER A 274 -1.10 -1.90 2.86
CA SER A 274 -1.61 -2.18 4.20
C SER A 274 -2.91 -1.44 4.53
N LEU A 275 -3.06 -0.21 4.03
CA LEU A 275 -4.22 0.63 4.35
C LEU A 275 -5.52 0.11 3.71
N VAL A 276 -5.47 -0.41 2.49
CA VAL A 276 -6.64 -1.03 1.84
C VAL A 276 -6.98 -2.37 2.47
N VAL A 277 -5.96 -3.11 2.94
CA VAL A 277 -6.15 -4.44 3.51
C VAL A 277 -6.58 -4.40 4.97
N LEU A 278 -6.16 -3.39 5.73
CA LEU A 278 -6.45 -3.30 7.16
C LEU A 278 -7.95 -3.41 7.49
N PRO A 279 -8.87 -2.70 6.82
CA PRO A 279 -10.30 -2.86 7.07
C PRO A 279 -10.79 -4.29 6.83
N ILE A 280 -10.23 -4.96 5.83
CA ILE A 280 -10.61 -6.33 5.47
C ILE A 280 -10.22 -7.29 6.61
N VAL A 281 -9.00 -7.18 7.14
CA VAL A 281 -8.56 -8.04 8.24
C VAL A 281 -9.17 -7.67 9.59
N LEU A 282 -9.60 -6.43 9.79
CA LEU A 282 -10.38 -6.00 10.97
C LEU A 282 -11.81 -6.57 10.98
N ALA A 283 -12.36 -6.88 9.82
CA ALA A 283 -13.68 -7.52 9.67
C ALA A 283 -13.66 -9.04 9.85
N LEU A 284 -12.48 -9.65 10.05
CA LEU A 284 -12.37 -11.09 10.29
C LEU A 284 -13.03 -11.48 11.63
N PRO A 285 -13.58 -12.71 11.74
CA PRO A 285 -14.23 -13.18 12.96
C PRO A 285 -13.25 -13.32 14.12
N ALA A 286 -13.79 -13.56 15.34
CA ALA A 286 -13.00 -13.86 16.53
C ALA A 286 -12.04 -15.03 16.27
N GLY A 287 -10.82 -14.91 16.80
CA GLY A 287 -9.72 -15.86 16.55
C GLY A 287 -8.69 -15.37 15.52
N PHE A 288 -8.97 -14.24 14.84
CA PHE A 288 -8.05 -13.65 13.85
C PHE A 288 -7.48 -12.29 14.30
N GLU A 289 -7.49 -12.01 15.60
CA GLU A 289 -7.04 -10.71 16.18
C GLU A 289 -5.57 -10.39 15.87
N ILE A 290 -4.77 -11.41 15.59
CA ILE A 290 -3.36 -11.26 15.18
C ILE A 290 -3.23 -10.74 13.74
N ALA A 291 -4.21 -10.98 12.85
CA ALA A 291 -4.11 -10.58 11.45
C ALA A 291 -4.00 -9.06 11.25
N PRO A 292 -4.84 -8.20 11.86
CA PRO A 292 -4.67 -6.75 11.80
C PRO A 292 -3.32 -6.28 12.36
N LEU A 293 -2.86 -6.90 13.46
CA LEU A 293 -1.59 -6.56 14.09
C LEU A 293 -0.39 -6.86 13.17
N ALA A 294 -0.45 -7.97 12.42
CA ALA A 294 0.55 -8.32 11.42
C ALA A 294 0.60 -7.28 10.27
N VAL A 295 -0.55 -6.78 9.83
CA VAL A 295 -0.64 -5.72 8.81
C VAL A 295 -0.02 -4.42 9.32
N VAL A 296 -0.29 -4.01 10.57
CA VAL A 296 0.31 -2.82 11.18
C VAL A 296 1.81 -2.98 11.35
N LEU A 297 2.27 -4.14 11.81
CA LEU A 297 3.69 -4.45 11.94
C LEU A 297 4.41 -4.35 10.59
N GLN A 298 3.80 -4.91 9.52
CA GLN A 298 4.33 -4.79 8.17
C GLN A 298 4.45 -3.32 7.73
N THR A 299 3.44 -2.49 8.01
CA THR A 299 3.47 -1.06 7.68
C THR A 299 4.66 -0.35 8.33
N LEU A 300 4.93 -0.65 9.61
CA LEU A 300 6.08 -0.08 10.32
C LEU A 300 7.41 -0.48 9.67
N ILE A 301 7.57 -1.78 9.37
CA ILE A 301 8.79 -2.31 8.71
C ILE A 301 8.94 -1.73 7.31
N GLU A 302 7.84 -1.64 6.56
CA GLU A 302 7.86 -1.12 5.20
C GLU A 302 8.27 0.35 5.15
N LEU A 303 7.72 1.20 6.01
CA LEU A 303 8.07 2.62 6.01
C LEU A 303 9.55 2.83 6.34
N LEU A 304 10.12 2.06 7.27
CA LEU A 304 11.56 2.07 7.52
C LEU A 304 12.34 1.61 6.28
N THR A 305 11.88 0.55 5.61
CA THR A 305 12.46 0.03 4.38
C THR A 305 12.42 1.09 3.27
N MET A 306 11.30 1.82 3.12
CA MET A 306 11.16 2.88 2.11
C MET A 306 12.14 4.04 2.33
N VAL A 307 12.35 4.45 3.58
CA VAL A 307 13.35 5.47 3.92
C VAL A 307 14.77 5.06 3.50
N VAL A 308 15.09 3.79 3.71
CA VAL A 308 16.38 3.21 3.27
C VAL A 308 16.43 3.13 1.75
N LEU A 309 15.38 2.62 1.12
CA LEU A 309 15.32 2.37 -0.32
C LEU A 309 15.40 3.66 -1.16
N VAL A 310 14.77 4.75 -0.71
CA VAL A 310 14.88 6.07 -1.37
C VAL A 310 16.34 6.53 -1.48
N ARG A 311 17.16 6.24 -0.48
CA ARG A 311 18.59 6.60 -0.47
C ARG A 311 19.46 5.55 -1.17
N ALA A 312 19.11 4.28 -1.04
CA ALA A 312 19.91 3.16 -1.56
C ALA A 312 19.72 2.95 -3.06
N LEU A 313 18.48 3.01 -3.55
CA LEU A 313 18.16 2.65 -4.92
C LEU A 313 18.84 3.55 -5.98
N PRO A 314 18.96 4.88 -5.81
CA PRO A 314 19.74 5.70 -6.74
C PRO A 314 21.24 5.34 -6.79
N ARG A 315 21.78 4.79 -5.70
CA ARG A 315 23.18 4.32 -5.65
C ARG A 315 23.35 2.93 -6.28
N LEU A 316 22.38 2.05 -6.09
CA LEU A 316 22.35 0.70 -6.69
C LEU A 316 22.05 0.73 -8.19
N MET A 317 21.32 1.76 -8.64
CA MET A 317 20.97 2.02 -10.03
C MET A 317 21.39 3.45 -10.40
N PRO A 318 22.71 3.72 -10.55
CA PRO A 318 23.18 5.05 -10.90
C PRO A 318 22.75 5.44 -12.31
N GLN A 319 22.50 6.74 -12.55
CA GLN A 319 22.40 7.27 -13.90
C GLN A 319 23.78 7.13 -14.53
N THR A 320 23.88 6.31 -15.57
CA THR A 320 25.06 6.33 -16.44
C THR A 320 25.09 7.73 -17.06
N ARG A 321 26.09 8.55 -16.71
CA ARG A 321 26.38 9.77 -17.45
C ARG A 321 26.64 9.31 -18.89
N ALA A 322 25.64 9.45 -19.77
CA ALA A 322 25.89 9.47 -21.20
C ALA A 322 26.90 10.61 -21.39
N SER A 323 28.06 10.26 -21.89
CA SER A 323 29.14 11.14 -22.23
C SER A 323 28.60 12.42 -22.90
N ALA A 324 28.72 13.54 -22.19
CA ALA A 324 28.75 14.82 -22.81
C ALA A 324 30.08 14.92 -23.56
N THR A 325 30.11 14.32 -24.73
CA THR A 325 31.13 14.52 -25.76
C THR A 325 30.39 14.48 -27.07
N VAL A 326 30.07 15.67 -27.52
CA VAL A 326 30.18 16.10 -28.92
C VAL A 326 30.03 17.61 -28.87
N GLU A 327 31.17 18.27 -29.00
CA GLU A 327 31.57 19.43 -29.81
C GLU A 327 30.50 20.52 -30.06
#